data_f05581e031264852b5fb4c29bed976e4
#
_entry.id   f05581e031264852b5fb4c29bed976e4
#
_cell.length_a   1.000
_cell.length_b   1.000
_cell.length_c   1.000
_cell.angle_alpha   90.00
_cell.angle_beta   90.00
_cell.angle_gamma   90.00
#
_symmetry.space_group_name_H-M   'P 1'
#
loop_
_entity.id
_entity.type
_entity.pdbx_description
1 polymer ?
#
loop_
_entity_poly.entity_id
_entity_poly.type
_entity_poly.pdbx_seq_one_letter_code
_entity_poly.pdbx_strand_id
1 'polypeptide(L)'
;MLDIETNLGLLKELPKEVLSKLNISSSYLLGETEKEIEVVIISGDNPDNISKIVDNLGGKYLNLGYNFGIVTIPVDKIINLALIPTIQYIEFPKNLYTTDFESNRASCITQISKANGLNGKGTIVGFLDTGIDYTHPAFINADGTSRIEYIYDLSLGGVVYSKAQINEALKTENPYDIVQSRDDVGHGTHVTGIACAGGNIPSRYYGVAPESSIIMVKVARGLFTLSTEIMKGIKFLID
;
A
#
# COMPACT_ATOMS: atom_id res chain seq x y z
N MET A 1 -3.11 12.70 -24.81
CA MET A 1 -2.47 13.54 -23.75
C MET A 1 -3.43 14.68 -23.48
N LEU A 2 -4.35 14.48 -22.51
CA LEU A 2 -5.08 15.61 -21.96
C LEU A 2 -4.06 16.36 -21.13
N ASP A 3 -3.55 17.41 -21.73
CA ASP A 3 -2.48 18.23 -21.18
C ASP A 3 -2.92 18.78 -19.81
N ILE A 4 -2.05 18.71 -18.82
CA ILE A 4 -2.23 19.35 -17.52
C ILE A 4 -2.64 20.82 -17.69
N GLU A 5 -2.16 21.49 -18.74
CA GLU A 5 -2.55 22.86 -19.10
C GLU A 5 -4.03 23.00 -19.47
N THR A 6 -4.66 22.00 -20.09
CA THR A 6 -6.09 22.03 -20.43
C THR A 6 -6.96 21.82 -19.19
N ASN A 7 -6.54 20.91 -18.27
CA ASN A 7 -7.21 20.71 -16.98
C ASN A 7 -6.95 21.87 -16.00
N LEU A 8 -5.75 22.46 -16.01
CA LEU A 8 -5.44 23.71 -15.30
C LEU A 8 -6.22 24.91 -15.86
N GLY A 9 -6.56 24.91 -17.14
CA GLY A 9 -7.44 25.92 -17.75
C GLY A 9 -8.82 25.91 -17.13
N LEU A 10 -9.43 24.75 -16.97
CA LEU A 10 -10.71 24.57 -16.26
C LEU A 10 -10.62 24.98 -14.78
N LEU A 11 -9.49 24.75 -14.12
CA LEU A 11 -9.28 25.10 -12.72
C LEU A 11 -9.15 26.62 -12.51
N LYS A 12 -8.68 27.39 -13.50
CA LYS A 12 -8.56 28.86 -13.41
C LYS A 12 -9.90 29.59 -13.32
N GLU A 13 -10.98 28.96 -13.77
CA GLU A 13 -12.35 29.50 -13.71
C GLU A 13 -13.10 29.15 -12.42
N LEU A 14 -12.47 28.34 -11.52
CA LEU A 14 -13.10 27.94 -10.29
C LEU A 14 -13.13 29.04 -9.23
N PRO A 15 -14.18 29.07 -8.39
CA PRO A 15 -14.23 29.96 -7.23
C PRO A 15 -13.01 29.76 -6.33
N LYS A 16 -12.47 30.85 -5.75
CA LYS A 16 -11.29 30.80 -4.88
C LYS A 16 -11.46 29.83 -3.70
N GLU A 17 -12.68 29.68 -3.20
CA GLU A 17 -13.02 28.72 -2.13
C GLU A 17 -12.83 27.27 -2.55
N VAL A 18 -13.09 26.93 -3.80
CA VAL A 18 -12.86 25.60 -4.36
C VAL A 18 -11.37 25.36 -4.59
N LEU A 19 -10.68 26.36 -5.16
CA LEU A 19 -9.22 26.29 -5.39
C LEU A 19 -8.44 26.11 -4.08
N SER A 20 -8.90 26.72 -2.98
CA SER A 20 -8.25 26.59 -1.68
C SER A 20 -8.34 25.17 -1.09
N LYS A 21 -9.30 24.36 -1.53
CA LYS A 21 -9.48 22.96 -1.10
C LYS A 21 -8.69 21.96 -1.94
N LEU A 22 -8.28 22.34 -3.15
CA LEU A 22 -7.58 21.45 -4.09
C LEU A 22 -6.07 21.59 -3.92
N ASN A 23 -5.42 20.53 -3.44
CA ASN A 23 -3.96 20.45 -3.43
C ASN A 23 -3.50 19.63 -4.63
N ILE A 24 -3.14 20.30 -5.70
CA ILE A 24 -2.69 19.68 -6.95
C ILE A 24 -1.18 19.57 -6.92
N SER A 25 -0.67 18.35 -6.88
CA SER A 25 0.75 18.08 -7.07
C SER A 25 1.09 18.15 -8.55
N SER A 26 2.12 18.92 -8.93
CA SER A 26 2.63 19.02 -10.30
C SER A 26 3.18 17.69 -10.86
N SER A 27 3.28 16.65 -10.03
CA SER A 27 3.77 15.32 -10.41
C SER A 27 2.66 14.34 -10.78
N TYR A 28 1.38 14.71 -10.64
CA TYR A 28 0.29 13.84 -11.01
C TYR A 28 -0.02 13.97 -12.52
N LEU A 29 0.43 12.98 -13.28
CA LEU A 29 0.12 12.84 -14.70
C LEU A 29 -1.04 11.86 -14.85
N LEU A 30 -2.24 12.36 -15.18
CA LEU A 30 -3.33 11.51 -15.66
C LEU A 30 -2.89 10.86 -16.98
N GLY A 31 -2.91 9.52 -17.05
CA GLY A 31 -2.76 8.82 -18.32
C GLY A 31 -3.87 9.22 -19.29
N GLU A 32 -3.57 9.20 -20.58
CA GLU A 32 -4.53 9.60 -21.67
C GLU A 32 -5.86 8.83 -21.67
N THR A 33 -5.99 7.75 -20.88
CA THR A 33 -7.12 6.83 -20.87
C THR A 33 -7.88 6.76 -19.56
N GLU A 34 -7.42 7.42 -18.50
CA GLU A 34 -8.09 7.32 -17.19
C GLU A 34 -9.34 8.21 -17.17
N LYS A 35 -10.50 7.55 -17.13
CA LYS A 35 -11.81 8.20 -16.99
C LYS A 35 -12.12 8.54 -15.53
N GLU A 36 -11.45 7.90 -14.58
CA GLU A 36 -11.64 8.04 -13.15
C GLU A 36 -10.33 8.46 -12.49
N ILE A 37 -10.43 9.17 -11.38
CA ILE A 37 -9.31 9.60 -10.56
C ILE A 37 -9.53 9.22 -9.11
N GLU A 38 -8.48 8.78 -8.42
CA GLU A 38 -8.46 8.67 -6.98
C GLU A 38 -7.97 9.97 -6.34
N VAL A 39 -8.67 10.42 -5.30
CA VAL A 39 -8.25 11.56 -4.48
C VAL A 39 -8.43 11.24 -3.01
N VAL A 40 -7.59 11.84 -2.17
CA VAL A 40 -7.78 11.83 -0.72
C VAL A 40 -8.63 13.02 -0.34
N ILE A 41 -9.61 12.79 0.53
CA ILE A 41 -10.45 13.86 1.07
C ILE A 41 -10.35 13.93 2.59
N ILE A 42 -10.55 15.14 3.13
CA ILE A 42 -10.91 15.38 4.53
C ILE A 42 -12.34 15.90 4.53
N SER A 43 -13.22 15.26 5.28
CA SER A 43 -14.63 15.64 5.39
C SER A 43 -15.04 15.86 6.83
N GLY A 44 -15.84 16.88 7.06
CA GLY A 44 -16.50 17.13 8.37
C GLY A 44 -17.84 16.41 8.56
N ASP A 45 -18.24 15.54 7.62
CA ASP A 45 -19.51 14.82 7.66
C ASP A 45 -19.33 13.33 8.02
N ASN A 46 -20.44 12.68 8.34
CA ASN A 46 -20.51 11.26 8.61
C ASN A 46 -20.12 10.45 7.36
N PRO A 47 -19.30 9.38 7.48
CA PRO A 47 -18.89 8.54 6.36
C PRO A 47 -20.03 8.01 5.48
N ASP A 48 -21.18 7.63 6.09
CA ASP A 48 -22.35 7.14 5.35
C ASP A 48 -22.98 8.21 4.44
N ASN A 49 -22.96 9.47 4.87
CA ASN A 49 -23.43 10.58 4.06
C ASN A 49 -22.48 10.86 2.91
N ILE A 50 -21.16 10.84 3.18
CA ILE A 50 -20.15 11.00 2.14
C ILE A 50 -20.24 9.90 1.10
N SER A 51 -20.41 8.64 1.53
CA SER A 51 -20.61 7.51 0.62
C SER A 51 -21.77 7.75 -0.34
N LYS A 52 -22.94 8.12 0.18
CA LYS A 52 -24.12 8.43 -0.64
C LYS A 52 -23.88 9.58 -1.64
N ILE A 53 -23.17 10.62 -1.20
CA ILE A 53 -22.86 11.76 -2.06
C ILE A 53 -21.93 11.33 -3.20
N VAL A 54 -20.89 10.56 -2.89
CA VAL A 54 -19.92 10.05 -3.87
C VAL A 54 -20.60 9.06 -4.83
N ASP A 55 -21.45 8.17 -4.34
CA ASP A 55 -22.23 7.24 -5.17
C ASP A 55 -23.13 7.99 -6.17
N ASN A 56 -23.77 9.09 -5.75
CA ASN A 56 -24.59 9.95 -6.63
C ASN A 56 -23.75 10.65 -7.71
N LEU A 57 -22.45 10.85 -7.47
CA LEU A 57 -21.51 11.38 -8.46
C LEU A 57 -20.91 10.28 -9.35
N GLY A 58 -21.33 9.02 -9.16
CA GLY A 58 -20.83 7.89 -9.93
C GLY A 58 -19.47 7.39 -9.46
N GLY A 59 -19.05 7.72 -8.24
CA GLY A 59 -17.78 7.34 -7.65
C GLY A 59 -17.87 6.23 -6.62
N LYS A 60 -16.75 5.96 -5.94
CA LYS A 60 -16.62 5.03 -4.81
C LYS A 60 -15.92 5.73 -3.65
N TYR A 61 -16.35 5.44 -2.43
CA TYR A 61 -15.75 6.00 -1.22
C TYR A 61 -15.18 4.91 -0.33
N LEU A 62 -13.93 5.09 0.09
CA LEU A 62 -13.27 4.27 1.11
C LEU A 62 -13.01 5.13 2.35
N ASN A 63 -13.69 4.84 3.44
CA ASN A 63 -13.45 5.50 4.73
C ASN A 63 -12.13 5.01 5.33
N LEU A 64 -11.22 5.93 5.65
CA LEU A 64 -9.94 5.67 6.32
C LEU A 64 -9.99 5.92 7.84
N GLY A 65 -11.11 6.44 8.35
CA GLY A 65 -11.24 6.92 9.73
C GLY A 65 -10.74 8.37 9.91
N TYR A 66 -10.95 8.94 11.09
CA TYR A 66 -10.47 10.27 11.48
C TYR A 66 -10.78 11.38 10.46
N ASN A 67 -11.95 11.34 9.84
CA ASN A 67 -12.41 12.25 8.79
C ASN A 67 -11.66 12.15 7.43
N PHE A 68 -10.75 11.20 7.27
CA PHE A 68 -10.08 10.92 6.01
C PHE A 68 -10.81 9.87 5.18
N GLY A 69 -10.76 10.02 3.88
CA GLY A 69 -11.25 9.01 2.94
C GLY A 69 -10.58 9.08 1.59
N ILE A 70 -10.65 8.00 0.84
CA ILE A 70 -10.27 7.95 -0.57
C ILE A 70 -11.55 7.94 -1.40
N VAL A 71 -11.60 8.80 -2.39
CA VAL A 71 -12.69 8.89 -3.37
C VAL A 71 -12.14 8.54 -4.73
N THR A 72 -12.71 7.51 -5.37
CA THR A 72 -12.50 7.23 -6.80
C THR A 72 -13.69 7.80 -7.55
N ILE A 73 -13.48 8.72 -8.49
CA ILE A 73 -14.56 9.50 -9.11
C ILE A 73 -14.21 9.81 -10.57
N PRO A 74 -15.21 9.90 -11.49
CA PRO A 74 -14.97 10.42 -12.83
C PRO A 74 -14.31 11.79 -12.79
N VAL A 75 -13.31 12.01 -13.64
CA VAL A 75 -12.49 13.25 -13.65
C VAL A 75 -13.35 14.51 -13.80
N ASP A 76 -14.40 14.45 -14.63
CA ASP A 76 -15.35 15.55 -14.85
C ASP A 76 -16.22 15.89 -13.62
N LYS A 77 -16.24 15.00 -12.58
CA LYS A 77 -16.99 15.17 -11.35
C LYS A 77 -16.17 15.73 -10.19
N ILE A 78 -14.86 15.90 -10.35
CA ILE A 78 -13.99 16.42 -9.27
C ILE A 78 -14.43 17.80 -8.76
N ILE A 79 -14.91 18.65 -9.66
CA ILE A 79 -15.43 19.98 -9.31
C ILE A 79 -16.69 19.87 -8.47
N ASN A 80 -17.59 18.94 -8.82
CA ASN A 80 -18.81 18.69 -8.06
C ASN A 80 -18.48 18.23 -6.64
N LEU A 81 -17.48 17.35 -6.50
CA LEU A 81 -16.98 16.93 -5.19
C LEU A 81 -16.43 18.11 -4.38
N ALA A 82 -15.63 18.98 -5.00
CA ALA A 82 -15.02 20.14 -4.35
C ALA A 82 -16.05 21.21 -3.90
N LEU A 83 -17.20 21.30 -4.57
CA LEU A 83 -18.29 22.21 -4.22
C LEU A 83 -19.09 21.75 -3.00
N ILE A 84 -18.93 20.50 -2.53
CA ILE A 84 -19.65 20.00 -1.36
C ILE A 84 -19.12 20.72 -0.11
N PRO A 85 -20.01 21.39 0.67
CA PRO A 85 -19.58 22.22 1.80
C PRO A 85 -18.83 21.44 2.90
N THR A 86 -19.19 20.15 3.09
CA THR A 86 -18.61 19.30 4.12
C THR A 86 -17.24 18.74 3.74
N ILE A 87 -16.85 18.79 2.45
CA ILE A 87 -15.50 18.47 1.98
C ILE A 87 -14.60 19.67 2.27
N GLN A 88 -13.64 19.47 3.16
CA GLN A 88 -12.73 20.51 3.64
C GLN A 88 -11.44 20.58 2.82
N TYR A 89 -11.01 19.43 2.27
CA TYR A 89 -9.74 19.29 1.58
C TYR A 89 -9.78 18.15 0.58
N ILE A 90 -9.13 18.33 -0.55
CA ILE A 90 -8.95 17.31 -1.59
C ILE A 90 -7.48 17.30 -2.00
N GLU A 91 -6.82 16.17 -1.87
CA GLU A 91 -5.44 15.96 -2.29
C GLU A 91 -5.36 14.97 -3.43
N PHE A 92 -4.66 15.35 -4.49
CA PHE A 92 -4.33 14.45 -5.59
C PHE A 92 -3.20 13.52 -5.15
N PRO A 93 -3.22 12.23 -5.56
CA PRO A 93 -2.19 11.29 -5.19
C PRO A 93 -0.83 11.76 -5.70
N LYS A 94 0.21 11.47 -4.90
CA LYS A 94 1.60 11.77 -5.25
C LYS A 94 2.30 10.47 -5.65
N ASN A 95 3.16 10.55 -6.65
CA ASN A 95 4.08 9.48 -6.96
C ASN A 95 5.14 9.39 -5.87
N LEU A 96 5.25 8.21 -5.25
CA LEU A 96 6.29 7.90 -4.28
C LEU A 96 7.26 6.91 -4.93
N TYR A 97 8.56 7.12 -4.70
CA TYR A 97 9.63 6.30 -5.26
C TYR A 97 10.33 5.54 -4.16
N THR A 98 10.76 4.29 -4.43
CA THR A 98 11.59 3.52 -3.51
C THR A 98 12.97 4.15 -3.41
N THR A 99 13.49 4.27 -2.17
CA THR A 99 14.87 4.71 -1.91
C THR A 99 15.69 3.52 -1.44
N ASP A 100 16.90 3.36 -1.99
CA ASP A 100 17.84 2.34 -1.59
C ASP A 100 18.46 2.69 -0.23
N PHE A 101 18.43 1.75 0.73
CA PHE A 101 18.98 1.92 2.07
C PHE A 101 20.18 0.99 2.31
N GLU A 102 21.38 1.56 2.22
CA GLU A 102 22.59 0.99 2.81
C GLU A 102 22.63 1.34 4.30
N SER A 103 22.11 0.53 5.24
CA SER A 103 22.43 0.83 6.63
C SER A 103 22.08 -0.13 7.75
N ASN A 104 22.04 -1.42 7.64
CA ASN A 104 21.76 -2.25 8.82
C ASN A 104 22.97 -2.99 9.44
N ARG A 105 24.19 -2.59 9.06
CA ARG A 105 25.42 -3.21 9.62
C ARG A 105 25.92 -2.63 10.94
N ALA A 106 25.37 -1.52 11.40
CA ALA A 106 25.94 -0.76 12.52
C ALA A 106 25.18 -0.87 13.85
N SER A 107 24.05 -1.58 13.90
CA SER A 107 23.28 -1.71 15.14
C SER A 107 23.58 -3.04 15.82
N CYS A 108 23.94 -3.01 17.10
CA CYS A 108 24.25 -4.18 17.96
C CYS A 108 23.05 -5.11 18.21
N ILE A 109 22.09 -5.18 17.30
CA ILE A 109 20.80 -5.89 17.43
C ILE A 109 21.03 -7.38 17.69
N THR A 110 21.94 -8.02 16.94
CA THR A 110 22.21 -9.46 17.05
C THR A 110 22.70 -9.87 18.44
N GLN A 111 23.47 -9.01 19.10
CA GLN A 111 23.99 -9.30 20.45
C GLN A 111 22.88 -9.18 21.51
N ILE A 112 22.04 -8.16 21.42
CA ILE A 112 20.91 -7.91 22.34
C ILE A 112 19.85 -9.02 22.18
N SER A 113 19.52 -9.38 20.96
CA SER A 113 18.57 -10.43 20.62
C SER A 113 18.98 -11.79 21.21
N LYS A 114 20.23 -12.20 21.02
CA LYS A 114 20.76 -13.45 21.58
C LYS A 114 20.82 -13.45 23.12
N ALA A 115 21.21 -12.33 23.73
CA ALA A 115 21.35 -12.24 25.19
C ALA A 115 19.98 -12.29 25.90
N ASN A 116 18.91 -11.83 25.27
CA ASN A 116 17.59 -11.69 25.89
C ASN A 116 16.53 -12.64 25.30
N GLY A 117 16.89 -13.50 24.35
CA GLY A 117 15.92 -14.40 23.69
C GLY A 117 14.86 -13.66 22.87
N LEU A 118 15.15 -12.43 22.43
CA LEU A 118 14.23 -11.61 21.64
C LEU A 118 14.34 -11.98 20.16
N ASN A 119 13.34 -12.68 19.65
CA ASN A 119 13.30 -13.20 18.28
C ASN A 119 12.05 -12.80 17.50
N GLY A 120 11.18 -11.97 18.09
CA GLY A 120 9.93 -11.53 17.47
C GLY A 120 8.78 -12.52 17.54
N LYS A 121 8.92 -13.63 18.28
CA LYS A 121 7.84 -14.61 18.44
C LYS A 121 6.58 -13.96 19.04
N GLY A 122 5.43 -14.19 18.36
CA GLY A 122 4.15 -13.63 18.79
C GLY A 122 3.91 -12.17 18.35
N THR A 123 4.83 -11.59 17.57
CA THR A 123 4.64 -10.28 16.95
C THR A 123 4.32 -10.40 15.47
N ILE A 124 3.63 -9.41 14.93
CA ILE A 124 3.36 -9.27 13.50
C ILE A 124 4.10 -8.04 12.99
N VAL A 125 4.83 -8.17 11.90
CA VAL A 125 5.49 -7.06 11.22
C VAL A 125 4.82 -6.83 9.87
N GLY A 126 4.28 -5.63 9.68
CA GLY A 126 3.63 -5.21 8.44
C GLY A 126 4.59 -4.44 7.53
N PHE A 127 4.55 -4.73 6.25
CA PHE A 127 5.35 -4.08 5.21
C PHE A 127 4.45 -3.48 4.13
N LEU A 128 4.80 -2.29 3.67
CA LEU A 128 4.23 -1.67 2.48
C LEU A 128 5.37 -1.43 1.49
N ASP A 129 5.47 -2.30 0.47
CA ASP A 129 6.63 -2.31 -0.41
C ASP A 129 6.29 -2.84 -1.82
N THR A 130 7.30 -3.27 -2.57
CA THR A 130 7.19 -3.79 -3.95
C THR A 130 6.60 -5.20 -4.02
N GLY A 131 6.37 -5.85 -2.89
CA GLY A 131 5.92 -7.23 -2.78
C GLY A 131 6.88 -8.09 -1.98
N ILE A 132 6.67 -9.40 -2.01
CA ILE A 132 7.53 -10.38 -1.36
C ILE A 132 7.61 -11.65 -2.21
N ASP A 133 8.81 -12.21 -2.35
CA ASP A 133 8.97 -13.58 -2.81
C ASP A 133 8.61 -14.54 -1.67
N TYR A 134 7.34 -14.92 -1.61
CA TYR A 134 6.82 -15.78 -0.55
C TYR A 134 7.35 -17.22 -0.63
N THR A 135 7.99 -17.60 -1.75
CA THR A 135 8.61 -18.91 -1.93
C THR A 135 10.02 -18.97 -1.36
N HIS A 136 10.61 -17.81 -0.98
CA HIS A 136 11.95 -17.74 -0.45
C HIS A 136 12.06 -18.46 0.90
N PRO A 137 13.07 -19.36 1.11
CA PRO A 137 13.22 -20.17 2.32
C PRO A 137 13.24 -19.37 3.64
N ALA A 138 13.67 -18.11 3.61
CA ALA A 138 13.70 -17.23 4.78
C ALA A 138 12.31 -16.94 5.38
N PHE A 139 11.25 -17.14 4.61
CA PHE A 139 9.87 -16.85 5.01
C PHE A 139 9.04 -18.13 5.20
N ILE A 140 9.69 -19.31 5.16
CA ILE A 140 9.07 -20.62 5.28
C ILE A 140 9.59 -21.28 6.55
N ASN A 141 8.70 -21.76 7.42
CA ASN A 141 9.03 -22.51 8.63
C ASN A 141 9.64 -23.87 8.29
N ALA A 142 10.30 -24.49 9.28
CA ALA A 142 10.89 -25.82 9.13
C ALA A 142 9.88 -26.92 8.77
N ASP A 143 8.61 -26.74 9.10
CA ASP A 143 7.50 -27.64 8.75
C ASP A 143 6.94 -27.38 7.32
N GLY A 144 7.52 -26.46 6.57
CA GLY A 144 7.09 -26.08 5.23
C GLY A 144 5.95 -25.07 5.18
N THR A 145 5.46 -24.59 6.31
CA THR A 145 4.41 -23.57 6.35
C THR A 145 4.98 -22.16 6.21
N SER A 146 4.19 -21.25 5.64
CA SER A 146 4.57 -19.84 5.49
C SER A 146 4.58 -19.11 6.84
N ARG A 147 5.48 -18.13 6.99
CA ARG A 147 5.47 -17.16 8.07
C ARG A 147 4.64 -15.91 7.72
N ILE A 148 4.18 -15.83 6.45
CA ILE A 148 3.36 -14.73 5.95
C ILE A 148 1.90 -15.06 6.26
N GLU A 149 1.25 -14.17 7.01
CA GLU A 149 -0.17 -14.31 7.37
C GLU A 149 -1.08 -13.85 6.23
N TYR A 150 -0.72 -12.71 5.60
CA TYR A 150 -1.44 -12.15 4.47
C TYR A 150 -0.50 -11.47 3.48
N ILE A 151 -0.87 -11.54 2.20
CA ILE A 151 -0.36 -10.67 1.14
C ILE A 151 -1.55 -9.91 0.57
N TYR A 152 -1.51 -8.57 0.65
CA TYR A 152 -2.48 -7.70 0.02
C TYR A 152 -1.83 -7.05 -1.20
N ASP A 153 -2.23 -7.43 -2.40
CA ASP A 153 -1.62 -6.95 -3.65
C ASP A 153 -2.52 -5.94 -4.35
N LEU A 154 -2.16 -4.65 -4.21
CA LEU A 154 -2.87 -3.54 -4.86
C LEU A 154 -2.59 -3.48 -6.36
N SER A 155 -1.48 -4.04 -6.83
CA SER A 155 -1.17 -4.07 -8.26
C SER A 155 -2.07 -5.02 -9.05
N LEU A 156 -2.68 -6.00 -8.36
CA LEU A 156 -3.67 -6.95 -8.90
C LEU A 156 -5.12 -6.51 -8.60
N GLY A 157 -5.36 -5.22 -8.38
CA GLY A 157 -6.71 -4.71 -8.08
C GLY A 157 -7.15 -4.92 -6.63
N GLY A 158 -6.23 -5.14 -5.70
CA GLY A 158 -6.53 -5.27 -4.27
C GLY A 158 -6.88 -6.69 -3.86
N VAL A 159 -6.21 -7.68 -4.42
CA VAL A 159 -6.40 -9.09 -4.04
C VAL A 159 -5.70 -9.38 -2.73
N VAL A 160 -6.38 -10.07 -1.82
CA VAL A 160 -5.83 -10.54 -0.54
C VAL A 160 -5.62 -12.04 -0.59
N TYR A 161 -4.40 -12.48 -0.32
CA TYR A 161 -4.05 -13.88 -0.16
C TYR A 161 -3.79 -14.18 1.31
N SER A 162 -4.49 -15.19 1.84
CA SER A 162 -4.33 -15.67 3.21
C SER A 162 -3.16 -16.66 3.32
N LYS A 163 -2.68 -16.86 4.54
CA LYS A 163 -1.68 -17.91 4.86
C LYS A 163 -2.08 -19.30 4.37
N ALA A 164 -3.37 -19.64 4.41
CA ALA A 164 -3.87 -20.92 3.93
C ALA A 164 -3.63 -21.07 2.42
N GLN A 165 -3.93 -20.05 1.63
CA GLN A 165 -3.69 -20.02 0.18
C GLN A 165 -2.18 -20.05 -0.14
N ILE A 166 -1.38 -19.30 0.62
CA ILE A 166 0.09 -19.33 0.49
C ILE A 166 0.63 -20.73 0.78
N ASN A 167 0.16 -21.38 1.84
CA ASN A 167 0.57 -22.75 2.18
C ASN A 167 0.12 -23.78 1.12
N GLU A 168 -1.01 -23.56 0.49
CA GLU A 168 -1.48 -24.38 -0.63
C GLU A 168 -0.56 -24.20 -1.84
N ALA A 169 -0.26 -22.95 -2.19
CA ALA A 169 0.64 -22.62 -3.28
C ALA A 169 2.04 -23.27 -3.10
N LEU A 170 2.60 -23.19 -1.90
CA LEU A 170 3.93 -23.74 -1.59
C LEU A 170 4.05 -25.26 -1.77
N LYS A 171 2.92 -25.99 -1.88
CA LYS A 171 2.90 -27.45 -2.12
C LYS A 171 2.87 -27.81 -3.61
N THR A 172 2.73 -26.84 -4.49
CA THR A 172 2.62 -27.04 -5.93
C THR A 172 3.94 -26.81 -6.64
N GLU A 173 4.09 -27.35 -7.84
CA GLU A 173 5.26 -27.10 -8.70
C GLU A 173 5.34 -25.64 -9.14
N ASN A 174 4.17 -25.00 -9.34
CA ASN A 174 4.05 -23.61 -9.78
C ASN A 174 3.24 -22.80 -8.76
N PRO A 175 3.84 -22.36 -7.66
CA PRO A 175 3.14 -21.63 -6.59
C PRO A 175 2.37 -20.39 -7.07
N TYR A 176 2.90 -19.70 -8.07
CA TYR A 176 2.32 -18.48 -8.63
C TYR A 176 1.04 -18.70 -9.47
N ASP A 177 0.64 -19.94 -9.74
CA ASP A 177 -0.67 -20.22 -10.34
C ASP A 177 -1.80 -20.03 -9.31
N ILE A 178 -1.50 -20.16 -8.02
CA ILE A 178 -2.45 -19.97 -6.91
C ILE A 178 -2.30 -18.57 -6.31
N VAL A 179 -1.09 -18.18 -5.91
CA VAL A 179 -0.79 -16.87 -5.35
C VAL A 179 0.03 -16.08 -6.37
N GLN A 180 -0.64 -15.24 -7.14
CA GLN A 180 -0.06 -14.53 -8.28
C GLN A 180 0.82 -13.35 -7.90
N SER A 181 0.76 -12.89 -6.64
CA SER A 181 1.57 -11.78 -6.15
C SER A 181 3.06 -12.13 -6.20
N ARG A 182 3.86 -11.23 -6.75
CA ARG A 182 5.32 -11.38 -6.93
C ARG A 182 6.03 -10.09 -6.51
N ASP A 183 7.28 -10.21 -6.15
CA ASP A 183 8.18 -9.06 -6.00
C ASP A 183 9.09 -8.96 -7.22
N ASP A 184 8.64 -8.25 -8.25
CA ASP A 184 9.37 -8.11 -9.52
C ASP A 184 10.58 -7.17 -9.41
N VAL A 185 10.67 -6.39 -8.33
CA VAL A 185 11.75 -5.43 -8.05
C VAL A 185 12.79 -6.01 -7.09
N GLY A 186 12.35 -6.84 -6.14
CA GLY A 186 13.18 -7.46 -5.12
C GLY A 186 13.40 -6.60 -3.87
N HIS A 187 12.96 -5.33 -3.87
CA HIS A 187 13.16 -4.43 -2.74
C HIS A 187 12.37 -4.87 -1.51
N GLY A 188 11.08 -5.16 -1.64
CA GLY A 188 10.24 -5.60 -0.54
C GLY A 188 10.70 -6.93 0.07
N THR A 189 11.12 -7.88 -0.76
CA THR A 189 11.73 -9.14 -0.31
C THR A 189 12.98 -8.88 0.52
N HIS A 190 13.85 -7.98 0.05
CA HIS A 190 15.09 -7.62 0.72
C HIS A 190 14.82 -6.93 2.07
N VAL A 191 13.96 -5.91 2.10
CA VAL A 191 13.59 -5.18 3.33
C VAL A 191 12.95 -6.11 4.35
N THR A 192 12.03 -6.98 3.90
CA THR A 192 11.41 -8.00 4.75
C THR A 192 12.46 -8.97 5.28
N GLY A 193 13.44 -9.34 4.46
CA GLY A 193 14.56 -10.19 4.86
C GLY A 193 15.41 -9.57 5.96
N ILE A 194 15.78 -8.29 5.85
CA ILE A 194 16.53 -7.57 6.89
C ILE A 194 15.78 -7.58 8.22
N ALA A 195 14.48 -7.38 8.20
CA ALA A 195 13.67 -7.33 9.41
C ALA A 195 13.31 -8.73 9.95
N CYS A 196 12.90 -9.66 9.10
CA CYS A 196 12.19 -10.87 9.50
C CYS A 196 12.75 -12.16 8.92
N ALA A 197 13.89 -12.18 8.18
CA ALA A 197 14.45 -13.43 7.68
C ALA A 197 14.67 -14.43 8.81
N GLY A 198 14.26 -15.67 8.58
CA GLY A 198 14.36 -16.77 9.55
C GLY A 198 14.11 -18.11 8.84
N GLY A 199 13.36 -19.02 9.48
CA GLY A 199 12.90 -20.26 8.85
C GLY A 199 14.05 -21.16 8.36
N ASN A 200 13.99 -21.55 7.09
CA ASN A 200 14.87 -22.55 6.49
C ASN A 200 16.18 -22.00 5.91
N ILE A 201 16.77 -21.00 6.54
CA ILE A 201 18.08 -20.46 6.16
C ILE A 201 19.07 -20.56 7.35
N PRO A 202 20.39 -20.50 7.09
CA PRO A 202 21.38 -20.46 8.17
C PRO A 202 21.18 -19.24 9.07
N SER A 203 21.25 -19.42 10.39
CA SER A 203 20.95 -18.37 11.39
C SER A 203 21.83 -17.12 11.29
N ARG A 204 23.01 -17.22 10.63
CA ARG A 204 23.85 -16.05 10.35
C ARG A 204 23.19 -15.01 9.42
N TYR A 205 22.15 -15.42 8.70
CA TYR A 205 21.38 -14.58 7.79
C TYR A 205 20.00 -14.20 8.35
N TYR A 206 19.73 -14.51 9.63
CA TYR A 206 18.49 -14.13 10.26
C TYR A 206 18.36 -12.61 10.37
N GLY A 207 17.14 -12.14 10.18
CA GLY A 207 16.76 -10.74 10.41
C GLY A 207 16.67 -10.42 11.90
N VAL A 208 16.15 -9.23 12.19
CA VAL A 208 15.99 -8.72 13.57
C VAL A 208 14.95 -9.54 14.34
N ALA A 209 13.84 -9.92 13.69
CA ALA A 209 12.70 -10.63 14.27
C ALA A 209 12.44 -11.95 13.52
N PRO A 210 13.34 -12.98 13.61
CA PRO A 210 13.29 -14.17 12.78
C PRO A 210 12.11 -15.10 13.06
N GLU A 211 11.37 -14.92 14.16
CA GLU A 211 10.19 -15.72 14.51
C GLU A 211 8.88 -14.89 14.48
N SER A 212 8.92 -13.64 13.97
CA SER A 212 7.71 -12.85 13.76
C SER A 212 6.84 -13.40 12.63
N SER A 213 5.54 -13.15 12.70
CA SER A 213 4.63 -13.25 11.55
C SER A 213 4.76 -12.01 10.66
N ILE A 214 4.44 -12.18 9.38
CA ILE A 214 4.65 -11.14 8.35
C ILE A 214 3.31 -10.85 7.67
N ILE A 215 3.01 -9.57 7.46
CA ILE A 215 1.97 -9.12 6.53
C ILE A 215 2.64 -8.25 5.48
N MET A 216 2.46 -8.58 4.21
CA MET A 216 2.96 -7.81 3.09
C MET A 216 1.83 -7.12 2.35
N VAL A 217 1.95 -5.81 2.17
CA VAL A 217 1.10 -5.04 1.28
C VAL A 217 1.95 -4.59 0.09
N LYS A 218 1.68 -5.15 -1.09
CA LYS A 218 2.30 -4.72 -2.33
C LYS A 218 1.60 -3.47 -2.83
N VAL A 219 2.26 -2.32 -2.65
CA VAL A 219 1.75 -1.00 -3.04
C VAL A 219 2.42 -0.48 -4.32
N ALA A 220 3.59 -0.99 -4.68
CA ALA A 220 4.34 -0.51 -5.83
C ALA A 220 3.96 -1.25 -7.12
N ARG A 221 3.91 -0.47 -8.21
CA ARG A 221 3.77 -0.95 -9.60
C ARG A 221 5.10 -0.70 -10.31
N GLY A 222 6.08 -1.55 -10.08
CA GLY A 222 7.47 -1.31 -10.48
C GLY A 222 8.19 -0.40 -9.49
N LEU A 223 8.79 0.71 -9.97
CA LEU A 223 9.62 1.61 -9.15
C LEU A 223 8.85 2.77 -8.50
N PHE A 224 7.53 2.84 -8.67
CA PHE A 224 6.71 3.91 -8.09
C PHE A 224 5.43 3.35 -7.44
N THR A 225 4.85 4.14 -6.56
CA THR A 225 3.52 3.92 -5.98
C THR A 225 2.79 5.23 -5.81
N LEU A 226 1.46 5.17 -5.66
CA LEU A 226 0.64 6.32 -5.33
C LEU A 226 0.50 6.45 -3.81
N SER A 227 0.41 7.68 -3.31
CA SER A 227 0.15 7.92 -1.89
C SER A 227 -1.17 7.31 -1.41
N THR A 228 -2.17 7.22 -2.28
CA THR A 228 -3.45 6.54 -2.00
C THR A 228 -3.30 5.03 -1.78
N GLU A 229 -2.39 4.37 -2.50
CA GLU A 229 -2.11 2.94 -2.29
C GLU A 229 -1.41 2.70 -0.95
N ILE A 230 -0.51 3.60 -0.54
CA ILE A 230 0.08 3.58 0.82
C ILE A 230 -1.03 3.71 1.88
N MET A 231 -1.97 4.64 1.72
CA MET A 231 -3.07 4.84 2.67
C MET A 231 -3.99 3.61 2.77
N LYS A 232 -4.34 2.99 1.63
CA LYS A 232 -5.09 1.72 1.59
C LYS A 232 -4.34 0.60 2.31
N GLY A 233 -3.03 0.54 2.08
CA GLY A 233 -2.16 -0.45 2.72
C GLY A 233 -2.08 -0.27 4.23
N ILE A 234 -1.90 0.97 4.72
CA ILE A 234 -1.91 1.29 6.15
C ILE A 234 -3.25 0.89 6.78
N LYS A 235 -4.37 1.24 6.12
CA LYS A 235 -5.69 0.83 6.60
C LYS A 235 -5.79 -0.68 6.76
N PHE A 236 -5.37 -1.44 5.75
CA PHE A 236 -5.38 -2.92 5.81
C PHE A 236 -4.55 -3.48 6.96
N LEU A 237 -3.42 -2.86 7.30
CA LEU A 237 -2.56 -3.30 8.41
C LEU A 237 -3.12 -2.98 9.79
N ILE A 238 -4.02 -1.98 9.90
CA ILE A 238 -4.59 -1.53 11.18
C ILE A 238 -5.89 -2.29 11.49
N ASP A 239 -6.67 -2.65 10.46
CA ASP A 239 -7.92 -3.42 10.60
C ASP A 239 -7.66 -4.88 11.00
#